data_42c1e31f66d8c0b77fab74e50d389fc6
#
_entry.id   42c1e31f66d8c0b77fab74e50d389fc6
#
_cell.length_a   1.000
_cell.length_b   1.000
_cell.length_c   1.000
_cell.angle_alpha   90.00
_cell.angle_beta   90.00
_cell.angle_gamma   90.00
#
_symmetry.space_group_name_H-M   'P 1'
#
loop_
_entity.id
_entity.type
_entity.pdbx_description
1 polymer ?
#
loop_
_entity_poly.entity_id
_entity_poly.type
_entity_poly.pdbx_seq_one_letter_code
_entity_poly.pdbx_strand_id
1 'polypeptide(L)'
;MDVLLDSMLTAVEEKHIVVTQRKEQHRLKADAVVMAIGVAPQTKLAKEAGLKIGETGGIWVNHNYQTSDPDIYAVGDAIEGYHALLHKPARLALAGPAQRQARAAADHIYGRQHHEHGFIGSSCLRVFRQNAACTGLSVKAAKAAGYQCDSVLIFPGDKVSLMPEANYMAFKLVFEVPTGRLLGAQAVGKGDVNKRIDVIAAMITMHAGLEDLKELELCYAPAYSTAKDVVNMAALVGLNILYGSYRQVQVEEVRALVEQGAYIIDVREESEYAKGHLRNAHNIPLSRLRERMNEIPRDTTVYLHCRSSQRSYYALCALQGNGFDNVINISGSFLGISLYEYFNDKKLKREPIVTAYNFE
;
A
#
# COMPACT_ATOMS: atom_id res chain seq x y z
N MET A 1 -22.40 -8.34 2.75
CA MET A 1 -21.83 -8.68 1.43
C MET A 1 -21.10 -10.00 1.57
N ASP A 2 -21.47 -10.99 0.79
CA ASP A 2 -20.81 -12.28 0.77
C ASP A 2 -19.70 -12.27 -0.28
N VAL A 3 -18.52 -12.76 0.08
CA VAL A 3 -17.36 -12.82 -0.80
C VAL A 3 -17.00 -14.30 -1.05
N LEU A 4 -17.11 -14.73 -2.29
CA LEU A 4 -16.70 -16.06 -2.72
C LEU A 4 -15.31 -15.97 -3.34
N LEU A 5 -14.31 -16.45 -2.61
CA LEU A 5 -12.93 -16.53 -3.07
C LEU A 5 -12.68 -17.82 -3.83
N ASP A 6 -11.65 -17.83 -4.69
CA ASP A 6 -11.29 -18.97 -5.54
C ASP A 6 -12.49 -19.46 -6.40
N SER A 7 -13.26 -18.49 -6.89
CA SER A 7 -14.54 -18.73 -7.57
C SER A 7 -14.54 -18.10 -8.95
N MET A 8 -15.10 -18.83 -9.91
CA MET A 8 -15.26 -18.38 -11.29
C MET A 8 -16.73 -18.45 -11.71
N LEU A 9 -17.25 -17.36 -12.28
CA LEU A 9 -18.56 -17.35 -12.90
C LEU A 9 -18.49 -18.20 -14.19
N THR A 10 -19.26 -19.27 -14.27
CA THR A 10 -19.25 -20.22 -15.40
C THR A 10 -20.50 -20.16 -16.26
N ALA A 11 -21.64 -19.71 -15.72
CA ALA A 11 -22.85 -19.49 -16.50
C ALA A 11 -23.72 -18.40 -15.88
N VAL A 12 -24.48 -17.71 -16.72
CA VAL A 12 -25.54 -16.76 -16.34
C VAL A 12 -26.86 -17.31 -16.88
N GLU A 13 -27.81 -17.54 -16.00
CA GLU A 13 -29.15 -18.00 -16.30
C GLU A 13 -30.18 -16.91 -15.99
N GLU A 14 -31.46 -17.09 -16.34
CA GLU A 14 -32.48 -16.04 -16.21
C GLU A 14 -32.59 -15.40 -14.82
N LYS A 15 -32.48 -16.19 -13.76
CA LYS A 15 -32.58 -15.75 -12.35
C LYS A 15 -31.46 -16.26 -11.44
N HIS A 16 -30.48 -16.88 -12.05
CA HIS A 16 -29.39 -17.53 -11.31
C HIS A 16 -28.07 -17.34 -12.03
N ILE A 17 -27.00 -17.46 -11.29
CA ILE A 17 -25.65 -17.62 -11.81
C ILE A 17 -25.08 -18.95 -11.34
N VAL A 18 -24.22 -19.55 -12.14
CA VAL A 18 -23.45 -20.73 -11.76
C VAL A 18 -22.01 -20.30 -11.49
N VAL A 19 -21.55 -20.56 -10.29
CA VAL A 19 -20.19 -20.25 -9.84
C VAL A 19 -19.46 -21.55 -9.53
N THR A 20 -18.30 -21.76 -10.11
CA THR A 20 -17.42 -22.86 -9.75
C THR A 20 -16.41 -22.41 -8.71
N GLN A 21 -16.44 -23.02 -7.53
CA GLN A 21 -15.51 -22.81 -6.43
C GLN A 21 -14.79 -24.11 -6.10
N ARG A 22 -13.47 -24.14 -6.21
CA ARG A 22 -12.64 -25.34 -5.89
C ARG A 22 -13.14 -26.65 -6.53
N LYS A 23 -13.64 -26.60 -7.79
CA LYS A 23 -14.22 -27.68 -8.58
C LYS A 23 -15.68 -28.05 -8.23
N GLU A 24 -16.30 -27.42 -7.24
CA GLU A 24 -17.72 -27.56 -6.93
C GLU A 24 -18.53 -26.45 -7.60
N GLN A 25 -19.70 -26.79 -8.13
CA GLN A 25 -20.60 -25.83 -8.74
C GLN A 25 -21.66 -25.39 -7.73
N HIS A 26 -21.84 -24.08 -7.62
CA HIS A 26 -22.88 -23.46 -6.79
C HIS A 26 -23.82 -22.66 -7.68
N ARG A 27 -25.11 -22.89 -7.54
CA ARG A 27 -26.15 -22.10 -8.22
C ARG A 27 -26.67 -21.05 -7.26
N LEU A 28 -26.47 -19.80 -7.58
CA LEU A 28 -26.82 -18.65 -6.73
C LEU A 28 -27.90 -17.82 -7.42
N LYS A 29 -28.89 -17.33 -6.65
CA LYS A 29 -29.89 -16.40 -7.15
C LYS A 29 -29.23 -15.06 -7.44
N ALA A 30 -29.51 -14.47 -8.58
CA ALA A 30 -29.03 -13.15 -8.99
C ALA A 30 -30.06 -12.44 -9.87
N ASP A 31 -30.32 -11.18 -9.57
CA ASP A 31 -31.21 -10.32 -10.36
C ASP A 31 -30.44 -9.53 -11.40
N ALA A 32 -29.14 -9.33 -11.19
CA ALA A 32 -28.21 -8.68 -12.11
C ALA A 32 -26.78 -9.21 -11.91
N VAL A 33 -25.96 -9.09 -12.95
CA VAL A 33 -24.54 -9.46 -12.94
C VAL A 33 -23.71 -8.30 -13.41
N VAL A 34 -22.73 -7.87 -12.58
CA VAL A 34 -21.77 -6.81 -12.94
C VAL A 34 -20.44 -7.48 -13.28
N MET A 35 -20.00 -7.31 -14.53
CA MET A 35 -18.71 -7.82 -15.01
C MET A 35 -17.61 -6.80 -14.69
N ALA A 36 -16.75 -7.12 -13.69
CA ALA A 36 -15.65 -6.28 -13.25
C ALA A 36 -14.33 -7.08 -13.21
N ILE A 37 -14.07 -7.86 -14.27
CA ILE A 37 -12.96 -8.83 -14.38
C ILE A 37 -11.72 -8.28 -15.09
N GLY A 38 -11.65 -6.95 -15.30
CA GLY A 38 -10.57 -6.29 -16.02
C GLY A 38 -10.88 -6.13 -17.52
N VAL A 39 -9.87 -5.64 -18.24
CA VAL A 39 -9.99 -5.32 -19.66
C VAL A 39 -8.84 -5.94 -20.47
N ALA A 40 -9.11 -6.29 -21.71
CA ALA A 40 -8.11 -6.69 -22.70
C ALA A 40 -8.04 -5.61 -23.80
N PRO A 41 -6.85 -5.32 -24.35
CA PRO A 41 -6.72 -4.36 -25.42
C PRO A 41 -7.40 -4.88 -26.68
N GLN A 42 -8.20 -4.04 -27.34
CA GLN A 42 -8.81 -4.40 -28.61
C GLN A 42 -7.79 -4.18 -29.74
N THR A 43 -7.11 -5.25 -30.14
CA THR A 43 -6.02 -5.22 -31.11
C THR A 43 -6.36 -5.87 -32.45
N LYS A 44 -7.61 -6.30 -32.67
CA LYS A 44 -8.02 -7.01 -33.88
C LYS A 44 -7.69 -6.23 -35.14
N LEU A 45 -8.12 -4.98 -35.23
CA LEU A 45 -7.89 -4.11 -36.38
C LEU A 45 -6.38 -3.91 -36.66
N ALA A 46 -5.60 -3.69 -35.58
CA ALA A 46 -4.15 -3.53 -35.69
C ALA A 46 -3.48 -4.77 -36.26
N LYS A 47 -3.89 -5.96 -35.81
CA LYS A 47 -3.38 -7.25 -36.33
C LYS A 47 -3.74 -7.46 -37.80
N GLU A 48 -5.00 -7.16 -38.17
CA GLU A 48 -5.46 -7.26 -39.56
C GLU A 48 -4.72 -6.29 -40.49
N ALA A 49 -4.32 -5.11 -39.97
CA ALA A 49 -3.49 -4.13 -40.66
C ALA A 49 -1.98 -4.47 -40.66
N GLY A 50 -1.58 -5.60 -40.09
CA GLY A 50 -0.17 -6.02 -40.03
C GLY A 50 0.69 -5.25 -39.02
N LEU A 51 0.09 -4.50 -38.09
CA LEU A 51 0.83 -3.76 -37.09
C LEU A 51 1.41 -4.68 -36.00
N LYS A 52 2.59 -4.33 -35.48
CA LYS A 52 3.27 -5.07 -34.41
C LYS A 52 2.46 -5.00 -33.13
N ILE A 53 2.22 -6.17 -32.51
CA ILE A 53 1.65 -6.30 -31.18
C ILE A 53 2.80 -6.56 -30.19
N GLY A 54 2.81 -5.85 -29.07
CA GLY A 54 3.83 -5.96 -28.04
C GLY A 54 3.66 -7.20 -27.16
N GLU A 55 4.64 -7.41 -26.27
CA GLU A 55 4.73 -8.60 -25.41
C GLU A 55 3.55 -8.71 -24.42
N THR A 56 2.99 -7.57 -24.01
CA THR A 56 1.83 -7.53 -23.09
C THR A 56 0.48 -7.68 -23.80
N GLY A 57 0.50 -7.83 -25.14
CA GLY A 57 -0.68 -7.98 -25.98
C GLY A 57 -1.32 -6.65 -26.41
N GLY A 58 -0.77 -5.50 -26.05
CA GLY A 58 -1.15 -4.18 -26.58
C GLY A 58 -0.47 -3.89 -27.92
N ILE A 59 -0.96 -2.88 -28.65
CA ILE A 59 -0.31 -2.39 -29.87
C ILE A 59 1.06 -1.81 -29.48
N TRP A 60 2.11 -2.29 -30.11
CA TRP A 60 3.45 -1.73 -29.90
C TRP A 60 3.54 -0.31 -30.45
N VAL A 61 4.12 0.61 -29.69
CA VAL A 61 4.41 1.98 -30.09
C VAL A 61 5.81 2.39 -29.67
N ASN A 62 6.39 3.33 -30.39
CA ASN A 62 7.62 3.99 -30.00
C ASN A 62 7.34 5.14 -28.98
N HIS A 63 8.38 5.88 -28.58
CA HIS A 63 8.28 7.02 -27.67
C HIS A 63 7.39 8.18 -28.18
N ASN A 64 7.10 8.23 -29.47
CA ASN A 64 6.24 9.22 -30.11
C ASN A 64 4.81 8.70 -30.30
N TYR A 65 4.48 7.52 -29.80
CA TYR A 65 3.21 6.82 -29.98
C TYR A 65 2.92 6.42 -31.44
N GLN A 66 3.96 6.37 -32.32
CA GLN A 66 3.85 5.76 -33.64
C GLN A 66 3.90 4.23 -33.50
N THR A 67 3.09 3.54 -34.26
CA THR A 67 3.09 2.08 -34.37
C THR A 67 4.30 1.58 -35.20
N SER A 68 4.29 0.32 -35.61
CA SER A 68 5.27 -0.19 -36.57
C SER A 68 5.12 0.40 -37.98
N ASP A 69 4.00 1.02 -38.27
CA ASP A 69 3.79 1.87 -39.44
C ASP A 69 3.94 3.34 -39.01
N PRO A 70 4.88 4.10 -39.61
CA PRO A 70 5.17 5.48 -39.20
C PRO A 70 4.00 6.46 -39.44
N ASP A 71 3.05 6.12 -40.28
CA ASP A 71 1.90 6.96 -40.58
C ASP A 71 0.69 6.67 -39.66
N ILE A 72 0.83 5.67 -38.78
CA ILE A 72 -0.21 5.24 -37.85
C ILE A 72 0.23 5.44 -36.39
N TYR A 73 -0.61 6.14 -35.63
CA TYR A 73 -0.44 6.37 -34.19
C TYR A 73 -1.44 5.55 -33.39
N ALA A 74 -1.04 5.10 -32.21
CA ALA A 74 -1.93 4.44 -31.26
C ALA A 74 -1.69 4.97 -29.85
N VAL A 75 -2.78 5.16 -29.09
CA VAL A 75 -2.76 5.70 -27.72
C VAL A 75 -3.83 5.02 -26.86
N GLY A 76 -3.76 5.20 -25.56
CA GLY A 76 -4.76 4.75 -24.59
C GLY A 76 -4.69 3.26 -24.26
N ASP A 77 -5.84 2.67 -23.93
CA ASP A 77 -5.94 1.32 -23.38
C ASP A 77 -5.51 0.20 -24.35
N ALA A 78 -5.44 0.53 -25.65
CA ALA A 78 -5.09 -0.44 -26.69
C ALA A 78 -3.58 -0.67 -26.82
N ILE A 79 -2.73 0.23 -26.30
CA ILE A 79 -1.29 0.18 -26.50
C ILE A 79 -0.54 -0.56 -25.39
N GLU A 80 0.69 -0.93 -25.72
CA GLU A 80 1.72 -1.27 -24.77
C GLU A 80 2.58 -0.02 -24.50
N GLY A 81 2.51 0.50 -23.27
CA GLY A 81 3.32 1.64 -22.85
C GLY A 81 4.55 1.23 -22.04
N TYR A 82 5.27 2.22 -21.49
CA TYR A 82 6.47 2.00 -20.71
C TYR A 82 6.24 2.29 -19.22
N HIS A 83 6.59 1.32 -18.35
CA HIS A 83 6.50 1.50 -16.90
C HIS A 83 7.83 2.04 -16.37
N ALA A 84 7.80 3.28 -15.86
CA ALA A 84 9.00 4.04 -15.46
C ALA A 84 9.83 3.39 -14.35
N LEU A 85 9.18 2.73 -13.37
CA LEU A 85 9.88 2.07 -12.27
C LEU A 85 10.33 0.62 -12.61
N LEU A 86 9.61 -0.06 -13.49
CA LEU A 86 9.95 -1.44 -13.88
C LEU A 86 10.91 -1.49 -15.07
N HIS A 87 11.11 -0.35 -15.74
CA HIS A 87 11.96 -0.21 -16.93
C HIS A 87 11.63 -1.23 -18.03
N LYS A 88 10.33 -1.50 -18.23
CA LYS A 88 9.85 -2.48 -19.20
C LYS A 88 8.48 -2.13 -19.76
N PRO A 89 8.09 -2.72 -20.90
CA PRO A 89 6.76 -2.63 -21.42
C PRO A 89 5.70 -3.10 -20.42
N ALA A 90 4.59 -2.37 -20.36
CA ALA A 90 3.45 -2.71 -19.52
C ALA A 90 2.17 -2.09 -20.07
N ARG A 91 1.01 -2.52 -19.55
CA ARG A 91 -0.28 -1.93 -19.88
C ARG A 91 -0.86 -1.23 -18.66
N LEU A 92 -1.45 -0.07 -18.89
CA LEU A 92 -2.16 0.70 -17.86
C LEU A 92 -3.40 1.33 -18.47
N ALA A 93 -4.54 0.66 -18.33
CA ALA A 93 -5.84 1.09 -18.83
C ALA A 93 -6.45 2.15 -17.90
N LEU A 94 -5.94 3.39 -17.96
CA LEU A 94 -6.40 4.54 -17.20
C LEU A 94 -6.47 5.80 -18.08
N ALA A 95 -7.50 6.61 -17.85
CA ALA A 95 -7.77 7.81 -18.64
C ALA A 95 -6.64 8.86 -18.55
N GLY A 96 -5.99 9.03 -17.40
CA GLY A 96 -4.90 9.99 -17.22
C GLY A 96 -3.74 9.78 -18.19
N PRO A 97 -3.10 8.59 -18.22
CA PRO A 97 -2.11 8.24 -19.24
C PRO A 97 -2.60 8.42 -20.65
N ALA A 98 -3.81 7.95 -20.99
CA ALA A 98 -4.38 8.05 -22.33
C ALA A 98 -4.46 9.50 -22.84
N GLN A 99 -4.88 10.44 -22.00
CA GLN A 99 -4.92 11.87 -22.33
C GLN A 99 -3.53 12.46 -22.60
N ARG A 100 -2.53 12.11 -21.82
CA ARG A 100 -1.15 12.57 -22.05
C ARG A 100 -0.56 11.98 -23.34
N GLN A 101 -0.83 10.71 -23.61
CA GLN A 101 -0.39 10.01 -24.82
C GLN A 101 -1.01 10.66 -26.08
N ALA A 102 -2.33 10.94 -26.04
CA ALA A 102 -3.01 11.61 -27.15
C ALA A 102 -2.42 13.00 -27.45
N ARG A 103 -2.11 13.77 -26.41
CA ARG A 103 -1.45 15.06 -26.56
C ARG A 103 -0.05 14.93 -27.12
N ALA A 104 0.76 14.00 -26.63
CA ALA A 104 2.12 13.78 -27.09
C ALA A 104 2.15 13.30 -28.57
N ALA A 105 1.25 12.41 -28.98
CA ALA A 105 1.11 12.00 -30.36
C ALA A 105 0.78 13.20 -31.27
N ALA A 106 -0.17 14.05 -30.87
CA ALA A 106 -0.50 15.26 -31.61
C ALA A 106 0.68 16.25 -31.68
N ASP A 107 1.41 16.46 -30.59
CA ASP A 107 2.61 17.32 -30.58
C ASP A 107 3.66 16.79 -31.55
N HIS A 108 3.90 15.48 -31.61
CA HIS A 108 4.83 14.86 -32.57
C HIS A 108 4.38 15.05 -34.02
N ILE A 109 3.09 14.84 -34.34
CA ILE A 109 2.53 15.07 -35.69
C ILE A 109 2.78 16.50 -36.16
N TYR A 110 2.74 17.49 -35.27
CA TYR A 110 3.02 18.89 -35.56
C TYR A 110 4.49 19.30 -35.37
N GLY A 111 5.42 18.36 -35.25
CA GLY A 111 6.85 18.63 -35.14
C GLY A 111 7.27 19.26 -33.80
N ARG A 112 6.44 19.16 -32.76
CA ARG A 112 6.75 19.65 -31.43
C ARG A 112 7.44 18.56 -30.61
N GLN A 113 8.38 18.97 -29.77
CA GLN A 113 9.02 18.05 -28.83
C GLN A 113 8.09 17.77 -27.63
N HIS A 114 8.11 16.56 -27.16
CA HIS A 114 7.47 16.17 -25.90
C HIS A 114 8.45 15.30 -25.07
N HIS A 115 8.20 15.25 -23.77
CA HIS A 115 8.97 14.39 -22.86
C HIS A 115 8.08 13.24 -22.40
N GLU A 116 8.45 12.02 -22.78
CA GLU A 116 7.79 10.82 -22.26
C GLU A 116 8.52 10.35 -21.00
N HIS A 117 7.78 10.32 -19.88
CA HIS A 117 8.26 9.76 -18.61
C HIS A 117 7.74 8.33 -18.36
N GLY A 118 6.96 7.77 -19.29
CA GLY A 118 6.20 6.55 -19.05
C GLY A 118 5.09 6.75 -18.00
N PHE A 119 4.74 5.67 -17.31
CA PHE A 119 3.76 5.72 -16.23
C PHE A 119 4.27 4.97 -14.99
N ILE A 120 3.75 5.34 -13.81
CA ILE A 120 4.08 4.71 -12.52
C ILE A 120 2.88 3.97 -11.91
N GLY A 121 1.67 4.12 -12.47
CA GLY A 121 0.47 3.42 -12.01
C GLY A 121 -0.20 4.08 -10.82
N SER A 122 -0.69 5.33 -10.98
CA SER A 122 -1.46 6.02 -9.94
C SER A 122 -2.95 5.81 -10.13
N SER A 123 -3.65 5.41 -9.08
CA SER A 123 -5.10 5.21 -9.11
C SER A 123 -5.76 5.47 -7.75
N CYS A 124 -7.03 5.82 -7.78
CA CYS A 124 -7.85 5.94 -6.59
C CYS A 124 -9.26 5.40 -6.84
N LEU A 125 -9.93 5.00 -5.76
CA LEU A 125 -11.31 4.57 -5.80
C LEU A 125 -12.00 4.89 -4.47
N ARG A 126 -13.33 4.95 -4.52
CA ARG A 126 -14.16 5.08 -3.33
C ARG A 126 -15.11 3.90 -3.22
N VAL A 127 -15.14 3.27 -2.04
CA VAL A 127 -16.09 2.20 -1.72
C VAL A 127 -16.85 2.63 -0.46
N PHE A 128 -18.13 2.94 -0.62
CA PHE A 128 -18.96 3.55 0.42
C PHE A 128 -18.33 4.81 1.02
N ARG A 129 -17.88 4.74 2.30
CA ARG A 129 -17.23 5.85 3.01
C ARG A 129 -15.70 5.74 3.04
N GLN A 130 -15.14 4.69 2.44
CA GLN A 130 -13.69 4.48 2.39
C GLN A 130 -13.13 4.91 1.04
N ASN A 131 -12.07 5.69 1.08
CA ASN A 131 -11.25 6.01 -0.08
C ASN A 131 -10.01 5.12 -0.05
N ALA A 132 -9.59 4.64 -1.20
CA ALA A 132 -8.32 3.96 -1.36
C ALA A 132 -7.58 4.59 -2.55
N ALA A 133 -6.26 4.74 -2.41
CA ALA A 133 -5.42 5.25 -3.48
C ALA A 133 -4.04 4.58 -3.43
N CYS A 134 -3.40 4.48 -4.59
CA CYS A 134 -2.05 3.95 -4.69
C CYS A 134 -1.28 4.61 -5.83
N THR A 135 0.05 4.55 -5.74
CA THR A 135 0.99 4.95 -6.80
C THR A 135 2.26 4.12 -6.72
N GLY A 136 2.92 3.93 -7.85
CA GLY A 136 4.18 3.18 -7.92
C GLY A 136 4.03 1.69 -7.58
N LEU A 137 5.03 1.12 -6.96
CA LEU A 137 5.15 -0.31 -6.68
C LEU A 137 4.68 -0.66 -5.25
N SER A 138 3.94 -1.75 -5.12
CA SER A 138 3.79 -2.40 -3.82
C SER A 138 5.09 -3.10 -3.42
N VAL A 139 5.28 -3.44 -2.15
CA VAL A 139 6.44 -4.24 -1.67
C VAL A 139 6.60 -5.52 -2.50
N LYS A 140 5.49 -6.22 -2.76
CA LYS A 140 5.50 -7.44 -3.58
C LYS A 140 5.99 -7.17 -5.02
N ALA A 141 5.51 -6.10 -5.64
CA ALA A 141 5.91 -5.73 -7.01
C ALA A 141 7.36 -5.26 -7.06
N ALA A 142 7.82 -4.48 -6.07
CA ALA A 142 9.20 -4.02 -5.97
C ALA A 142 10.17 -5.21 -5.82
N LYS A 143 9.90 -6.14 -4.90
CA LYS A 143 10.71 -7.36 -4.73
C LYS A 143 10.70 -8.23 -5.98
N ALA A 144 9.56 -8.41 -6.64
CA ALA A 144 9.47 -9.17 -7.89
C ALA A 144 10.24 -8.51 -9.05
N ALA A 145 10.43 -7.20 -9.00
CA ALA A 145 11.25 -6.43 -9.95
C ALA A 145 12.74 -6.39 -9.59
N GLY A 146 13.16 -7.05 -8.50
CA GLY A 146 14.55 -7.11 -8.07
C GLY A 146 15.02 -5.95 -7.18
N TYR A 147 14.12 -5.07 -6.75
CA TYR A 147 14.46 -4.01 -5.81
C TYR A 147 14.72 -4.56 -4.40
N GLN A 148 15.83 -4.15 -3.81
CA GLN A 148 15.98 -4.21 -2.36
C GLN A 148 15.15 -3.08 -1.77
N CYS A 149 14.10 -3.40 -1.03
CA CYS A 149 13.16 -2.41 -0.53
C CYS A 149 12.68 -2.72 0.89
N ASP A 150 12.32 -1.67 1.61
CA ASP A 150 11.60 -1.74 2.88
C ASP A 150 10.34 -0.88 2.80
N SER A 151 9.52 -0.92 3.84
CA SER A 151 8.28 -0.16 3.89
C SER A 151 7.93 0.32 5.29
N VAL A 152 7.20 1.41 5.33
CA VAL A 152 6.61 2.00 6.53
C VAL A 152 5.10 1.81 6.48
N LEU A 153 4.49 1.40 7.58
CA LEU A 153 3.04 1.41 7.76
C LEU A 153 2.70 2.26 8.98
N ILE A 154 2.01 3.37 8.74
CA ILE A 154 1.57 4.30 9.78
C ILE A 154 0.05 4.54 9.72
N PHE A 155 -0.52 4.99 10.84
CA PHE A 155 -1.94 5.31 10.97
C PHE A 155 -2.14 6.75 11.48
N PRO A 156 -1.75 7.76 10.70
CA PRO A 156 -1.92 9.16 11.08
C PRO A 156 -3.36 9.64 10.90
N GLY A 157 -3.70 10.73 11.58
CA GLY A 157 -4.89 11.51 11.26
C GLY A 157 -4.74 12.26 9.94
N ASP A 158 -5.81 12.40 9.19
CA ASP A 158 -5.87 13.19 7.97
C ASP A 158 -5.80 14.70 8.23
N LYS A 159 -6.18 15.13 9.43
CA LYS A 159 -6.17 16.51 9.93
C LYS A 159 -6.04 16.54 11.46
N VAL A 160 -5.99 17.73 12.05
CA VAL A 160 -5.94 17.90 13.50
C VAL A 160 -7.15 17.25 14.15
N SER A 161 -6.96 16.44 15.18
CA SER A 161 -8.00 15.61 15.81
C SER A 161 -9.17 16.38 16.45
N LEU A 162 -8.98 17.68 16.74
CA LEU A 162 -10.03 18.58 17.23
C LEU A 162 -11.01 19.01 16.12
N MET A 163 -10.65 18.80 14.85
CA MET A 163 -11.52 19.19 13.75
C MET A 163 -12.64 18.17 13.55
N PRO A 164 -13.87 18.64 13.25
CA PRO A 164 -14.94 17.76 12.82
C PRO A 164 -14.49 16.88 11.66
N GLU A 165 -14.95 15.63 11.65
CA GLU A 165 -14.62 14.66 10.59
C GLU A 165 -13.13 14.30 10.44
N ALA A 166 -12.33 14.55 11.48
CA ALA A 166 -10.97 14.03 11.51
C ALA A 166 -11.00 12.50 11.51
N ASN A 167 -10.27 11.87 10.59
CA ASN A 167 -10.23 10.43 10.45
C ASN A 167 -8.79 9.93 10.36
N TYR A 168 -8.57 8.73 10.85
CA TYR A 168 -7.31 8.03 10.61
C TYR A 168 -7.28 7.42 9.20
N MET A 169 -6.06 7.29 8.66
CA MET A 169 -5.81 6.53 7.45
C MET A 169 -4.68 5.53 7.68
N ALA A 170 -4.77 4.37 7.05
CA ALA A 170 -3.62 3.50 6.87
C ALA A 170 -2.81 4.05 5.70
N PHE A 171 -1.52 4.34 5.93
CA PHE A 171 -0.61 4.83 4.90
C PHE A 171 0.64 3.96 4.88
N LYS A 172 0.90 3.31 3.74
CA LYS A 172 2.09 2.49 3.51
C LYS A 172 2.97 3.18 2.47
N LEU A 173 4.25 3.41 2.82
CA LEU A 173 5.27 3.95 1.93
C LEU A 173 6.29 2.84 1.63
N VAL A 174 6.70 2.71 0.37
CA VAL A 174 7.72 1.75 -0.09
C VAL A 174 8.92 2.52 -0.62
N PHE A 175 10.11 2.16 -0.17
CA PHE A 175 11.35 2.81 -0.58
C PHE A 175 12.47 1.79 -0.82
N GLU A 176 13.43 2.17 -1.64
CA GLU A 176 14.60 1.36 -1.98
C GLU A 176 15.66 1.47 -0.87
N VAL A 177 16.35 0.37 -0.62
CA VAL A 177 17.47 0.28 0.33
C VAL A 177 18.76 0.01 -0.49
N PRO A 178 19.86 0.72 -0.23
CA PRO A 178 20.08 1.74 0.81
C PRO A 178 19.80 3.18 0.38
N THR A 179 19.31 3.42 -0.84
CA THR A 179 19.23 4.76 -1.44
C THR A 179 18.17 5.66 -0.81
N GLY A 180 17.12 5.08 -0.24
CA GLY A 180 15.95 5.82 0.24
C GLY A 180 15.02 6.32 -0.86
N ARG A 181 15.26 5.95 -2.15
CA ARG A 181 14.43 6.36 -3.29
C ARG A 181 12.99 5.87 -3.13
N LEU A 182 12.04 6.73 -3.41
CA LEU A 182 10.62 6.38 -3.33
C LEU A 182 10.22 5.43 -4.45
N LEU A 183 9.60 4.31 -4.11
CA LEU A 183 9.14 3.28 -5.05
C LEU A 183 7.63 3.23 -5.15
N GLY A 184 6.89 3.57 -4.11
CA GLY A 184 5.44 3.54 -4.15
C GLY A 184 4.77 3.83 -2.82
N ALA A 185 3.46 4.01 -2.86
CA ALA A 185 2.64 4.17 -1.66
C ALA A 185 1.22 3.65 -1.87
N GLN A 186 0.57 3.26 -0.77
CA GLN A 186 -0.84 2.91 -0.69
C GLN A 186 -1.47 3.60 0.51
N ALA A 187 -2.70 4.09 0.35
CA ALA A 187 -3.45 4.70 1.44
C ALA A 187 -4.91 4.26 1.42
N VAL A 188 -5.47 4.03 2.61
CA VAL A 188 -6.90 3.71 2.80
C VAL A 188 -7.42 4.46 4.01
N GLY A 189 -8.56 5.13 3.87
CA GLY A 189 -9.21 5.87 4.95
C GLY A 189 -10.46 6.60 4.49
N LYS A 190 -11.14 7.27 5.41
CA LYS A 190 -12.35 8.06 5.09
C LYS A 190 -12.01 9.46 4.56
N GLY A 191 -10.84 9.98 4.88
CA GLY A 191 -10.40 11.33 4.49
C GLY A 191 -9.73 11.37 3.11
N ASP A 192 -8.96 12.45 2.85
CA ASP A 192 -8.32 12.75 1.57
C ASP A 192 -7.02 11.94 1.38
N VAL A 193 -7.15 10.63 1.21
CA VAL A 193 -6.01 9.73 0.98
C VAL A 193 -5.32 10.00 -0.36
N ASN A 194 -6.10 10.34 -1.40
CA ASN A 194 -5.60 10.62 -2.74
C ASN A 194 -4.65 11.83 -2.75
N LYS A 195 -4.92 12.89 -1.99
CA LYS A 195 -4.02 14.05 -1.86
C LYS A 195 -2.59 13.62 -1.50
N ARG A 196 -2.44 12.68 -0.56
CA ARG A 196 -1.13 12.19 -0.11
C ARG A 196 -0.47 11.30 -1.16
N ILE A 197 -1.26 10.50 -1.84
CA ILE A 197 -0.77 9.66 -2.93
C ILE A 197 -0.34 10.48 -4.14
N ASP A 198 -1.03 11.59 -4.46
CA ASP A 198 -0.63 12.51 -5.54
C ASP A 198 0.72 13.17 -5.23
N VAL A 199 0.98 13.53 -3.97
CA VAL A 199 2.30 14.02 -3.54
C VAL A 199 3.38 12.96 -3.80
N ILE A 200 3.16 11.71 -3.37
CA ILE A 200 4.14 10.63 -3.60
C ILE A 200 4.31 10.36 -5.10
N ALA A 201 3.25 10.42 -5.90
CA ALA A 201 3.33 10.26 -7.36
C ALA A 201 4.23 11.33 -8.01
N ALA A 202 4.08 12.59 -7.59
CA ALA A 202 4.92 13.69 -8.05
C ALA A 202 6.38 13.46 -7.64
N MET A 203 6.64 13.09 -6.39
CA MET A 203 7.98 12.82 -5.87
C MET A 203 8.65 11.64 -6.57
N ILE A 204 7.94 10.54 -6.84
CA ILE A 204 8.47 9.41 -7.63
C ILE A 204 8.83 9.87 -9.04
N THR A 205 7.99 10.66 -9.69
CA THR A 205 8.24 11.19 -11.04
C THR A 205 9.48 12.07 -11.08
N MET A 206 9.77 12.78 -10.00
CA MET A 206 10.98 13.61 -9.83
C MET A 206 12.19 12.83 -9.29
N HIS A 207 12.09 11.50 -9.16
CA HIS A 207 13.15 10.62 -8.64
C HIS A 207 13.60 10.93 -7.21
N ALA A 208 12.70 11.49 -6.40
CA ALA A 208 12.99 11.90 -5.04
C ALA A 208 13.12 10.73 -4.07
N GLY A 209 13.80 10.99 -2.96
CA GLY A 209 14.00 10.07 -1.86
C GLY A 209 13.27 10.46 -0.57
N LEU A 210 13.52 9.69 0.48
CA LEU A 210 12.96 9.94 1.82
C LEU A 210 13.41 11.30 2.40
N GLU A 211 14.65 11.71 2.11
CA GLU A 211 15.17 13.02 2.59
C GLU A 211 14.40 14.18 1.98
N ASP A 212 14.15 14.12 0.66
CA ASP A 212 13.37 15.16 -0.02
C ASP A 212 11.92 15.19 0.51
N LEU A 213 11.33 14.01 0.73
CA LEU A 213 9.96 13.89 1.23
C LEU A 213 9.83 14.41 2.68
N LYS A 214 10.86 14.23 3.51
CA LYS A 214 10.92 14.76 4.87
C LYS A 214 10.87 16.29 4.91
N GLU A 215 11.62 16.93 4.01
CA GLU A 215 11.75 18.38 3.94
C GLU A 215 10.64 19.05 3.12
N LEU A 216 9.73 18.28 2.52
CA LEU A 216 8.71 18.83 1.65
C LEU A 216 7.75 19.74 2.43
N GLU A 217 7.69 21.02 2.05
CA GLU A 217 6.75 21.98 2.58
C GLU A 217 5.37 21.80 1.94
N LEU A 218 4.37 21.52 2.77
CA LEU A 218 2.99 21.29 2.34
C LEU A 218 2.05 22.31 2.98
N CYS A 219 0.98 22.67 2.26
CA CYS A 219 -0.06 23.53 2.78
C CYS A 219 -0.67 22.97 4.07
N TYR A 220 -0.67 23.77 5.13
CA TYR A 220 -1.21 23.41 6.42
C TYR A 220 -2.21 24.44 6.94
N ALA A 221 -3.35 23.92 7.40
CA ALA A 221 -4.20 24.53 8.39
C ALA A 221 -4.96 23.41 9.12
N PRO A 222 -5.40 23.60 10.37
CA PRO A 222 -5.99 22.53 11.19
C PRO A 222 -7.14 21.76 10.52
N ALA A 223 -7.92 22.43 9.68
CA ALA A 223 -9.05 21.81 8.96
C ALA A 223 -8.64 20.94 7.77
N TYR A 224 -7.40 21.00 7.29
CA TYR A 224 -6.96 20.34 6.05
C TYR A 224 -5.88 19.28 6.26
N SER A 225 -5.03 19.45 7.28
CA SER A 225 -3.92 18.53 7.55
C SER A 225 -3.41 18.69 8.99
N THR A 226 -2.33 18.01 9.30
CA THR A 226 -1.52 18.25 10.50
C THR A 226 -0.26 19.01 10.11
N ALA A 227 0.34 19.76 11.03
CA ALA A 227 1.56 20.56 10.76
C ALA A 227 2.72 19.72 10.22
N LYS A 228 2.82 18.47 10.66
CA LYS A 228 3.64 17.43 10.05
C LYS A 228 2.70 16.53 9.27
N ASP A 229 2.64 16.68 7.96
CA ASP A 229 1.72 15.88 7.12
C ASP A 229 2.07 14.39 7.16
N VAL A 230 1.12 13.57 6.77
CA VAL A 230 1.24 12.10 6.66
C VAL A 230 2.49 11.68 5.90
N VAL A 231 2.80 12.35 4.80
CA VAL A 231 3.95 12.00 3.95
C VAL A 231 5.27 12.34 4.62
N ASN A 232 5.37 13.49 5.32
CA ASN A 232 6.55 13.83 6.11
C ASN A 232 6.76 12.83 7.27
N MET A 233 5.66 12.44 7.95
CA MET A 233 5.74 11.42 9.01
C MET A 233 6.24 10.08 8.49
N ALA A 234 5.73 9.64 7.34
CA ALA A 234 6.18 8.39 6.72
C ALA A 234 7.66 8.45 6.33
N ALA A 235 8.12 9.59 5.79
CA ALA A 235 9.53 9.80 5.45
C ALA A 235 10.44 9.72 6.67
N LEU A 236 10.08 10.38 7.78
CA LEU A 236 10.85 10.34 9.03
C LEU A 236 10.96 8.92 9.60
N VAL A 237 9.85 8.15 9.57
CA VAL A 237 9.89 6.74 10.01
C VAL A 237 10.77 5.93 9.07
N GLY A 238 10.67 6.13 7.74
CA GLY A 238 11.51 5.46 6.74
C GLY A 238 13.00 5.77 6.93
N LEU A 239 13.36 7.02 7.21
CA LEU A 239 14.75 7.42 7.48
C LEU A 239 15.30 6.77 8.75
N ASN A 240 14.50 6.70 9.83
CA ASN A 240 14.91 6.03 11.04
C ASN A 240 15.24 4.53 10.81
N ILE A 241 14.49 3.87 9.91
CA ILE A 241 14.77 2.49 9.50
C ILE A 241 16.03 2.44 8.62
N LEU A 242 16.11 3.31 7.62
CA LEU A 242 17.21 3.35 6.66
C LEU A 242 18.56 3.59 7.33
N TYR A 243 18.59 4.45 8.35
CA TYR A 243 19.79 4.73 9.15
C TYR A 243 20.05 3.73 10.29
N GLY A 244 19.19 2.71 10.42
CA GLY A 244 19.36 1.69 11.45
C GLY A 244 19.09 2.19 12.86
N SER A 245 18.37 3.30 13.04
CA SER A 245 18.00 3.83 14.36
C SER A 245 17.13 2.85 15.13
N TYR A 246 16.37 2.02 14.46
CA TYR A 246 15.67 0.88 15.04
C TYR A 246 15.39 -0.21 13.98
N ARG A 247 15.10 -1.41 14.46
CA ARG A 247 14.67 -2.55 13.65
C ARG A 247 13.17 -2.73 13.75
N GLN A 248 12.56 -3.24 12.68
CA GLN A 248 11.13 -3.57 12.66
C GLN A 248 10.85 -4.94 12.04
N VAL A 249 9.68 -5.49 12.38
CA VAL A 249 9.03 -6.59 11.65
C VAL A 249 7.71 -6.10 11.09
N GLN A 250 7.28 -6.65 9.98
CA GLN A 250 6.02 -6.29 9.33
C GLN A 250 4.85 -7.06 9.94
N VAL A 251 3.62 -6.55 9.78
CA VAL A 251 2.41 -7.20 10.34
C VAL A 251 2.20 -8.62 9.84
N GLU A 252 2.68 -8.93 8.65
CA GLU A 252 2.63 -10.23 8.01
C GLU A 252 3.42 -11.32 8.76
N GLU A 253 4.43 -10.91 9.54
CA GLU A 253 5.32 -11.79 10.28
C GLU A 253 4.81 -12.09 11.71
N VAL A 254 3.88 -11.27 12.22
CA VAL A 254 3.46 -11.29 13.63
C VAL A 254 2.82 -12.62 14.04
N ARG A 255 2.04 -13.23 13.15
CA ARG A 255 1.44 -14.54 13.45
C ARG A 255 2.48 -15.58 13.81
N ALA A 256 3.52 -15.69 13.01
CA ALA A 256 4.60 -16.64 13.27
C ALA A 256 5.30 -16.37 14.61
N LEU A 257 5.48 -15.09 14.97
CA LEU A 257 6.06 -14.71 16.26
C LEU A 257 5.18 -15.16 17.43
N VAL A 258 3.86 -14.94 17.34
CA VAL A 258 2.91 -15.36 18.40
C VAL A 258 2.88 -16.89 18.52
N GLU A 259 2.81 -17.61 17.40
CA GLU A 259 2.75 -19.07 17.36
C GLU A 259 4.06 -19.73 17.86
N GLN A 260 5.20 -19.06 17.69
CA GLN A 260 6.52 -19.49 18.21
C GLN A 260 6.77 -19.09 19.67
N GLY A 261 5.84 -18.37 20.30
CA GLY A 261 5.98 -17.93 21.68
C GLY A 261 7.02 -16.83 21.88
N ALA A 262 7.23 -15.95 20.86
CA ALA A 262 8.15 -14.81 20.96
C ALA A 262 7.75 -13.87 22.11
N TYR A 263 8.74 -13.23 22.74
CA TYR A 263 8.50 -12.28 23.82
C TYR A 263 7.99 -10.95 23.24
N ILE A 264 6.69 -10.69 23.39
CA ILE A 264 6.02 -9.51 22.84
C ILE A 264 5.52 -8.63 23.96
N ILE A 265 5.83 -7.34 23.91
CA ILE A 265 5.34 -6.33 24.86
C ILE A 265 4.33 -5.43 24.19
N ASP A 266 3.15 -5.32 24.79
CA ASP A 266 2.14 -4.31 24.47
C ASP A 266 2.34 -3.11 25.41
N VAL A 267 2.76 -1.98 24.85
CA VAL A 267 3.01 -0.76 25.63
C VAL A 267 1.77 0.17 25.72
N ARG A 268 0.59 -0.34 25.39
CA ARG A 268 -0.68 0.38 25.60
C ARG A 268 -1.07 0.36 27.06
N GLU A 269 -1.96 1.29 27.43
CA GLU A 269 -2.51 1.32 28.76
C GLU A 269 -3.35 0.05 29.06
N GLU A 270 -3.47 -0.33 30.32
CA GLU A 270 -4.18 -1.55 30.76
C GLU A 270 -5.64 -1.59 30.24
N SER A 271 -6.29 -0.43 30.19
CA SER A 271 -7.65 -0.31 29.67
C SER A 271 -7.79 -0.56 28.15
N GLU A 272 -6.72 -0.29 27.38
CA GLU A 272 -6.68 -0.61 25.95
C GLU A 272 -6.34 -2.11 25.75
N TYR A 273 -5.43 -2.63 26.56
CA TYR A 273 -5.04 -4.05 26.55
C TYR A 273 -6.25 -4.96 26.88
N ALA A 274 -7.03 -4.59 27.86
CA ALA A 274 -8.23 -5.34 28.26
C ALA A 274 -9.31 -5.42 27.17
N LYS A 275 -9.36 -4.44 26.22
CA LYS A 275 -10.31 -4.44 25.09
C LYS A 275 -9.91 -5.39 23.96
N GLY A 276 -8.69 -5.90 23.99
CA GLY A 276 -8.13 -6.82 22.99
C GLY A 276 -6.63 -6.65 22.87
N HIS A 277 -5.92 -7.76 22.80
CA HIS A 277 -4.45 -7.81 22.75
C HIS A 277 -3.98 -9.06 21.99
N LEU A 278 -2.71 -9.10 21.64
CA LEU A 278 -2.06 -10.31 21.12
C LEU A 278 -2.02 -11.38 22.21
N ARG A 279 -2.34 -12.62 21.87
CA ARG A 279 -2.19 -13.75 22.77
C ARG A 279 -0.75 -13.82 23.24
N ASN A 280 -0.54 -14.08 24.51
CA ASN A 280 0.77 -14.17 25.19
C ASN A 280 1.58 -12.86 25.19
N ALA A 281 1.02 -11.71 24.82
CA ALA A 281 1.73 -10.44 24.98
C ALA A 281 1.76 -10.00 26.45
N HIS A 282 2.91 -9.46 26.87
CA HIS A 282 3.09 -8.86 28.19
C HIS A 282 2.67 -7.40 28.16
N ASN A 283 1.77 -6.98 29.02
CA ASN A 283 1.38 -5.58 29.09
C ASN A 283 2.32 -4.80 30.04
N ILE A 284 3.12 -3.93 29.46
CA ILE A 284 3.98 -2.97 30.17
C ILE A 284 3.69 -1.59 29.59
N PRO A 285 2.71 -0.84 30.15
CA PRO A 285 2.33 0.48 29.66
C PRO A 285 3.52 1.43 29.53
N LEU A 286 3.56 2.23 28.45
CA LEU A 286 4.63 3.22 28.25
C LEU A 286 4.78 4.17 29.44
N SER A 287 3.67 4.52 30.10
CA SER A 287 3.63 5.36 31.30
C SER A 287 4.42 4.76 32.46
N ARG A 288 4.54 3.42 32.53
CA ARG A 288 5.23 2.69 33.59
C ARG A 288 6.48 1.93 33.14
N LEU A 289 6.87 2.10 31.87
CA LEU A 289 7.95 1.34 31.27
C LEU A 289 9.27 1.48 32.04
N ARG A 290 9.63 2.71 32.46
CA ARG A 290 10.89 2.95 33.17
C ARG A 290 10.96 2.27 34.53
N GLU A 291 9.84 2.16 35.22
CA GLU A 291 9.74 1.49 36.53
C GLU A 291 9.84 -0.04 36.41
N ARG A 292 9.44 -0.58 35.25
CA ARG A 292 9.30 -2.01 34.98
C ARG A 292 10.33 -2.57 33.99
N MET A 293 11.40 -1.80 33.67
CA MET A 293 12.46 -2.25 32.75
C MET A 293 13.17 -3.53 33.19
N ASN A 294 13.24 -3.78 34.50
CA ASN A 294 13.84 -4.98 35.06
C ASN A 294 13.05 -6.27 34.76
N GLU A 295 11.80 -6.17 34.35
CA GLU A 295 10.99 -7.31 33.92
C GLU A 295 11.29 -7.74 32.47
N ILE A 296 12.01 -6.91 31.70
CA ILE A 296 12.25 -7.11 30.26
C ILE A 296 13.55 -7.92 30.09
N PRO A 297 13.51 -9.07 29.38
CA PRO A 297 14.69 -9.89 29.18
C PRO A 297 15.71 -9.20 28.26
N ARG A 298 17.01 -9.45 28.52
CA ARG A 298 18.13 -8.93 27.73
C ARG A 298 18.76 -9.96 26.82
N ASP A 299 18.49 -11.23 27.05
CA ASP A 299 19.08 -12.39 26.39
C ASP A 299 18.22 -12.98 25.25
N THR A 300 17.03 -12.45 25.06
CA THR A 300 16.12 -12.85 23.99
C THR A 300 15.57 -11.64 23.23
N THR A 301 15.17 -11.82 21.98
CA THR A 301 14.56 -10.75 21.19
C THR A 301 13.20 -10.34 21.75
N VAL A 302 13.00 -9.05 21.95
CA VAL A 302 11.78 -8.43 22.47
C VAL A 302 11.09 -7.65 21.37
N TYR A 303 9.84 -7.98 21.10
CA TYR A 303 9.03 -7.28 20.12
C TYR A 303 8.09 -6.31 20.81
N LEU A 304 8.05 -5.07 20.30
CA LEU A 304 7.25 -4.00 20.91
C LEU A 304 6.11 -3.60 19.97
N HIS A 305 4.92 -3.48 20.50
CA HIS A 305 3.83 -2.82 19.80
C HIS A 305 3.02 -1.92 20.73
N CYS A 306 2.30 -0.98 20.10
CA CYS A 306 1.26 -0.21 20.77
C CYS A 306 -0.03 -0.26 19.94
N ARG A 307 -0.76 0.84 19.81
CA ARG A 307 -1.91 0.93 18.91
C ARG A 307 -1.50 1.11 17.44
N SER A 308 -0.56 2.08 17.15
CA SER A 308 -0.23 2.57 15.80
C SER A 308 1.28 2.83 15.59
N SER A 309 2.14 2.17 16.33
CA SER A 309 3.61 2.20 16.30
C SER A 309 4.31 3.41 16.92
N GLN A 310 3.64 4.52 17.23
CA GLN A 310 4.30 5.70 17.80
C GLN A 310 4.77 5.49 19.23
N ARG A 311 3.91 5.01 20.13
CA ARG A 311 4.26 4.75 21.54
C ARG A 311 5.29 3.63 21.66
N SER A 312 5.19 2.59 20.84
CA SER A 312 6.19 1.50 20.82
C SER A 312 7.54 1.97 20.30
N TYR A 313 7.60 2.92 19.36
CA TYR A 313 8.84 3.59 18.97
C TYR A 313 9.46 4.37 20.16
N TYR A 314 8.65 5.13 20.92
CA TYR A 314 9.15 5.82 22.13
C TYR A 314 9.65 4.85 23.20
N ALA A 315 8.95 3.73 23.40
CA ALA A 315 9.38 2.67 24.29
C ALA A 315 10.71 2.07 23.84
N LEU A 316 10.85 1.78 22.55
CA LEU A 316 12.06 1.26 21.95
C LEU A 316 13.26 2.20 22.17
N CYS A 317 13.11 3.48 21.87
CA CYS A 317 14.15 4.48 22.12
C CYS A 317 14.53 4.58 23.60
N ALA A 318 13.55 4.50 24.51
CA ALA A 318 13.81 4.50 25.94
C ALA A 318 14.59 3.26 26.39
N LEU A 319 14.27 2.09 25.84
CA LEU A 319 14.99 0.86 26.13
C LEU A 319 16.42 0.88 25.57
N GLN A 320 16.58 1.30 24.30
CA GLN A 320 17.92 1.46 23.71
C GLN A 320 18.80 2.42 24.51
N GLY A 321 18.26 3.55 24.95
CA GLY A 321 18.95 4.50 25.81
C GLY A 321 19.34 3.93 27.19
N ASN A 322 18.75 2.78 27.58
CA ASN A 322 19.10 2.02 28.80
C ASN A 322 19.84 0.71 28.50
N GLY A 323 20.45 0.61 27.31
CA GLY A 323 21.34 -0.48 26.93
C GLY A 323 20.63 -1.77 26.50
N PHE A 324 19.39 -1.70 26.01
CA PHE A 324 18.73 -2.83 25.33
C PHE A 324 19.01 -2.75 23.83
N ASP A 325 19.69 -3.74 23.30
CA ASP A 325 20.01 -3.89 21.85
C ASP A 325 19.15 -4.96 21.15
N ASN A 326 18.35 -5.67 21.93
CA ASN A 326 17.52 -6.81 21.53
C ASN A 326 16.06 -6.44 21.21
N VAL A 327 15.73 -5.15 21.09
CA VAL A 327 14.35 -4.65 20.88
C VAL A 327 14.02 -4.41 19.41
N ILE A 328 12.81 -4.80 19.00
CA ILE A 328 12.31 -4.69 17.62
C ILE A 328 10.88 -4.14 17.65
N ASN A 329 10.57 -3.16 16.81
CA ASN A 329 9.22 -2.62 16.69
C ASN A 329 8.35 -3.45 15.73
N ILE A 330 7.08 -3.62 16.04
CA ILE A 330 6.09 -4.18 15.11
C ILE A 330 5.47 -3.04 14.32
N SER A 331 5.75 -2.98 13.01
CA SER A 331 5.22 -1.98 12.07
C SER A 331 3.69 -2.06 12.02
N GLY A 332 3.00 -0.91 12.07
CA GLY A 332 1.54 -0.86 12.08
C GLY A 332 0.88 -1.26 13.40
N SER A 333 1.62 -1.91 14.31
CA SER A 333 1.18 -2.26 15.67
C SER A 333 -0.20 -2.96 15.71
N PHE A 334 -0.94 -2.83 16.83
CA PHE A 334 -2.18 -3.60 17.05
C PHE A 334 -3.29 -3.29 16.04
N LEU A 335 -3.39 -2.05 15.56
CA LEU A 335 -4.36 -1.69 14.53
C LEU A 335 -4.03 -2.36 13.19
N GLY A 336 -2.76 -2.32 12.77
CA GLY A 336 -2.29 -3.02 11.58
C GLY A 336 -2.49 -4.53 11.66
N ILE A 337 -2.17 -5.14 12.82
CA ILE A 337 -2.38 -6.56 13.08
C ILE A 337 -3.87 -6.90 13.00
N SER A 338 -4.74 -6.12 13.66
CA SER A 338 -6.19 -6.35 13.63
C SER A 338 -6.75 -6.29 12.20
N LEU A 339 -6.33 -5.31 11.40
CA LEU A 339 -6.76 -5.17 10.00
C LEU A 339 -6.26 -6.33 9.13
N TYR A 340 -5.01 -6.74 9.30
CA TYR A 340 -4.41 -7.82 8.50
C TYR A 340 -4.99 -9.19 8.86
N GLU A 341 -5.06 -9.52 10.15
CA GLU A 341 -5.47 -10.85 10.61
C GLU A 341 -6.99 -11.08 10.48
N TYR A 342 -7.84 -10.09 10.73
CA TYR A 342 -9.30 -10.25 10.72
C TYR A 342 -9.83 -10.90 9.44
N PHE A 343 -9.42 -10.38 8.28
CA PHE A 343 -9.89 -10.91 7.01
C PHE A 343 -9.23 -12.24 6.67
N ASN A 344 -7.96 -12.40 6.99
CA ASN A 344 -7.23 -13.64 6.78
C ASN A 344 -7.79 -14.78 7.65
N ASP A 345 -8.11 -14.50 8.91
CA ASP A 345 -8.67 -15.50 9.81
C ASP A 345 -10.06 -15.94 9.38
N LYS A 346 -10.91 -15.00 8.95
CA LYS A 346 -12.20 -15.32 8.36
C LYS A 346 -12.09 -16.14 7.07
N LYS A 347 -11.19 -15.72 6.16
CA LYS A 347 -10.98 -16.41 4.87
C LYS A 347 -10.46 -17.83 5.04
N LEU A 348 -9.47 -17.99 5.90
CA LEU A 348 -8.76 -19.26 6.10
C LEU A 348 -9.35 -20.10 7.23
N LYS A 349 -10.36 -19.59 7.95
CA LYS A 349 -10.96 -20.20 9.14
C LYS A 349 -9.90 -20.58 10.19
N ARG A 350 -8.93 -19.64 10.41
CA ARG A 350 -7.85 -19.81 11.39
C ARG A 350 -8.30 -19.33 12.76
N GLU A 351 -7.66 -19.86 13.78
CA GLU A 351 -7.81 -19.34 15.14
C GLU A 351 -7.12 -17.95 15.22
N PRO A 352 -7.81 -16.93 15.79
CA PRO A 352 -7.21 -15.60 15.95
C PRO A 352 -6.00 -15.61 16.87
N ILE A 353 -4.97 -14.85 16.52
CA ILE A 353 -3.82 -14.58 17.41
C ILE A 353 -4.08 -13.43 18.38
N VAL A 354 -5.23 -12.82 18.30
CA VAL A 354 -5.70 -11.76 19.20
C VAL A 354 -6.85 -12.25 20.06
N THR A 355 -7.00 -11.70 21.25
CA THR A 355 -8.14 -12.00 22.14
C THR A 355 -9.43 -11.34 21.65
N ALA A 356 -9.31 -10.17 21.04
CA ALA A 356 -10.38 -9.48 20.31
C ALA A 356 -9.76 -8.52 19.30
N TYR A 357 -10.40 -8.36 18.14
CA TYR A 357 -10.01 -7.33 17.15
C TYR A 357 -10.49 -5.96 17.61
N ASN A 358 -9.67 -4.94 17.38
CA ASN A 358 -10.03 -3.55 17.68
C ASN A 358 -9.62 -2.65 16.51
N PHE A 359 -10.60 -2.00 15.90
CA PHE A 359 -10.46 -1.11 14.75
C PHE A 359 -10.67 0.38 15.11
N GLU A 360 -10.97 0.67 16.38
CA GLU A 360 -11.19 2.03 16.90
C GLU A 360 -9.92 2.71 17.38
#